data_2f7aa5cc93816af78f3696a0748c5ee0
#
_entry.id   2f7aa5cc93816af78f3696a0748c5ee0
#
_cell.length_a   1.000
_cell.length_b   1.000
_cell.length_c   1.000
_cell.angle_alpha   90.00
_cell.angle_beta   90.00
_cell.angle_gamma   90.00
#
_symmetry.space_group_name_H-M   'P 1'
#
loop_
_entity.id
_entity.type
_entity.pdbx_description
1 polymer ?
#
loop_
_entity_poly.entity_id
_entity_poly.type
_entity_poly.pdbx_seq_one_letter_code
_entity_poly.pdbx_strand_id
1 'polypeptide(L)'
;TKEYVIHHEKPTLVEKFYTSASRRREEKFIALNDVSLTIKKGERIGIIGPNGSGKTTLLKIISRIASPTQGTIHTYGKTISIIDLEAGFHQDLTGYQNIFLNGLLLGIKKTEIEKKLHAIIDFADIRQFIDAPMFTYSSGMALRLGFAVAVHANPDILLLDEGLSVGDRDFQKKSQEKIHEFFRKGKTIVVVTHNLDFIAKTCQRVLQFQKGSLIHDGGLEVLSRYKKR
;
A
#
# COMPACT_ATOMS: atom_id res chain seq x y z
N THR A 1 15.52 -1.70 10.83
CA THR A 1 16.20 -2.33 9.68
C THR A 1 15.35 -3.40 9.05
N LYS A 2 15.36 -3.52 7.72
CA LYS A 2 14.74 -4.63 6.98
C LYS A 2 15.72 -5.19 5.95
N GLU A 3 16.00 -6.47 6.08
CA GLU A 3 16.84 -7.23 5.16
C GLU A 3 16.00 -8.26 4.41
N TYR A 4 16.31 -8.50 3.16
CA TYR A 4 15.82 -9.60 2.36
C TYR A 4 16.99 -10.49 1.95
N VAL A 5 16.79 -11.79 1.95
CA VAL A 5 17.74 -12.77 1.42
C VAL A 5 17.33 -13.09 -0.02
N ILE A 6 18.20 -12.80 -0.97
CA ILE A 6 17.98 -13.15 -2.37
C ILE A 6 18.52 -14.56 -2.59
N HIS A 7 17.62 -15.48 -2.90
CA HIS A 7 17.99 -16.82 -3.33
C HIS A 7 18.08 -16.85 -4.86
N HIS A 8 19.28 -16.89 -5.40
CA HIS A 8 19.44 -17.16 -6.82
C HIS A 8 18.98 -18.59 -7.16
N GLU A 9 18.33 -18.77 -8.28
CA GLU A 9 17.81 -20.07 -8.71
C GLU A 9 18.90 -21.14 -8.66
N LYS A 10 18.48 -22.37 -8.36
CA LYS A 10 19.40 -23.53 -8.36
C LYS A 10 20.00 -23.65 -9.75
N PRO A 11 21.33 -23.76 -9.88
CA PRO A 11 21.95 -24.03 -11.18
C PRO A 11 21.33 -25.29 -11.76
N THR A 12 21.05 -25.27 -13.04
CA THR A 12 20.54 -26.42 -13.79
C THR A 12 21.47 -27.63 -13.61
N LEU A 13 20.94 -28.85 -13.79
CA LEU A 13 21.76 -30.06 -13.64
C LEU A 13 23.05 -30.03 -14.48
N VAL A 14 23.04 -29.29 -15.60
CA VAL A 14 24.21 -29.11 -16.50
C VAL A 14 25.27 -28.22 -15.86
N GLU A 15 24.87 -27.14 -15.18
CA GLU A 15 25.80 -26.22 -14.48
C GLU A 15 26.45 -26.84 -13.26
N LYS A 16 25.78 -27.82 -12.60
CA LYS A 16 26.35 -28.57 -11.46
C LYS A 16 27.56 -29.41 -11.85
N PHE A 17 27.65 -29.85 -13.11
CA PHE A 17 28.80 -30.67 -13.59
C PHE A 17 30.03 -29.79 -13.90
N TYR A 18 29.87 -28.53 -14.18
CA TYR A 18 30.95 -27.62 -14.57
C TYR A 18 31.45 -26.69 -13.48
N THR A 19 30.73 -26.54 -12.38
CA THR A 19 31.15 -25.66 -11.26
C THR A 19 31.41 -26.47 -10.01
N SER A 20 32.68 -26.70 -9.72
CA SER A 20 33.17 -27.19 -8.41
C SER A 20 32.65 -26.27 -7.31
N ALA A 21 31.84 -26.85 -6.39
CA ALA A 21 31.52 -26.38 -5.03
C ALA A 21 31.67 -24.87 -4.77
N SER A 22 30.95 -24.02 -5.51
CA SER A 22 30.83 -22.63 -5.11
C SER A 22 29.82 -22.53 -3.96
N ARG A 23 30.31 -22.13 -2.78
CA ARG A 23 29.48 -21.78 -1.61
C ARG A 23 28.35 -20.87 -2.10
N ARG A 24 27.08 -21.26 -1.86
CA ARG A 24 25.92 -20.41 -2.05
C ARG A 24 26.19 -19.07 -1.34
N ARG A 25 26.46 -18.02 -2.06
CA ARG A 25 26.43 -16.68 -1.52
C ARG A 25 24.96 -16.29 -1.41
N GLU A 26 24.45 -16.34 -0.19
CA GLU A 26 23.21 -15.64 0.13
C GLU A 26 23.51 -14.14 -0.01
N GLU A 27 22.92 -13.52 -1.00
CA GLU A 27 23.06 -12.07 -1.17
C GLU A 27 22.00 -11.40 -0.29
N LYS A 28 22.47 -10.65 0.71
CA LYS A 28 21.61 -9.88 1.59
C LYS A 28 21.35 -8.50 1.00
N PHE A 29 20.10 -8.19 0.78
CA PHE A 29 19.68 -6.87 0.34
C PHE A 29 19.04 -6.10 1.50
N ILE A 30 19.64 -4.98 1.89
CA ILE A 30 19.12 -4.11 2.94
C ILE A 30 18.15 -3.12 2.29
N ALA A 31 16.86 -3.39 2.47
CA ALA A 31 15.80 -2.55 1.94
C ALA A 31 15.51 -1.32 2.81
N LEU A 32 15.70 -1.45 4.14
CA LEU A 32 15.64 -0.33 5.09
C LEU A 32 16.79 -0.44 6.08
N ASN A 33 17.55 0.63 6.24
CA ASN A 33 18.70 0.71 7.11
C ASN A 33 18.48 1.75 8.20
N ASP A 34 18.37 1.27 9.45
CA ASP A 34 18.27 2.08 10.67
C ASP A 34 17.29 3.26 10.59
N VAL A 35 16.05 2.96 10.22
CA VAL A 35 14.98 3.96 10.12
C VAL A 35 14.25 4.04 11.45
N SER A 36 14.28 5.20 12.09
CA SER A 36 13.51 5.53 13.28
C SER A 36 12.61 6.72 12.98
N LEU A 37 11.29 6.57 13.17
CA LEU A 37 10.34 7.65 12.96
C LEU A 37 9.10 7.49 13.84
N THR A 38 8.45 8.59 14.15
CA THR A 38 7.17 8.63 14.86
C THR A 38 6.16 9.41 14.03
N ILE A 39 4.98 8.82 13.84
CA ILE A 39 3.85 9.43 13.15
C ILE A 39 2.76 9.69 14.19
N LYS A 40 2.34 10.94 14.31
CA LYS A 40 1.27 11.33 15.25
C LYS A 40 -0.10 11.10 14.62
N LYS A 41 -1.10 10.91 15.47
CA LYS A 41 -2.51 10.80 15.02
C LYS A 41 -2.92 12.05 14.25
N GLY A 42 -3.54 11.86 13.09
CA GLY A 42 -4.01 12.93 12.21
C GLY A 42 -2.93 13.56 11.32
N GLU A 43 -1.67 13.12 11.41
CA GLU A 43 -0.62 13.58 10.48
C GLU A 43 -0.89 13.07 9.05
N ARG A 44 -0.56 13.93 8.09
CA ARG A 44 -0.56 13.63 6.67
C ARG A 44 0.86 13.73 6.15
N ILE A 45 1.43 12.58 5.82
CA ILE A 45 2.85 12.43 5.50
C ILE A 45 3.01 12.00 4.05
N GLY A 46 3.83 12.73 3.31
CA GLY A 46 4.31 12.35 2.00
C GLY A 46 5.65 11.64 2.09
N ILE A 47 5.82 10.51 1.41
CA ILE A 47 7.08 9.80 1.30
C ILE A 47 7.59 9.92 -0.13
N ILE A 48 8.80 10.47 -0.29
CA ILE A 48 9.46 10.65 -1.59
C ILE A 48 10.81 9.94 -1.62
N GLY A 49 11.30 9.67 -2.82
CA GLY A 49 12.59 9.05 -3.05
C GLY A 49 12.61 8.26 -4.36
N PRO A 50 13.80 7.92 -4.90
CA PRO A 50 13.90 7.15 -6.13
C PRO A 50 13.33 5.74 -5.98
N ASN A 51 13.11 5.05 -7.11
CA ASN A 51 12.72 3.65 -7.10
C ASN A 51 13.76 2.80 -6.37
N GLY A 52 13.30 1.79 -5.61
CA GLY A 52 14.20 0.96 -4.80
C GLY A 52 14.74 1.62 -3.52
N SER A 53 14.30 2.83 -3.15
CA SER A 53 14.78 3.51 -1.93
C SER A 53 14.16 2.99 -0.63
N GLY A 54 13.23 2.01 -0.67
CA GLY A 54 12.64 1.40 0.52
C GLY A 54 11.23 1.89 0.89
N LYS A 55 10.64 2.81 0.11
CA LYS A 55 9.30 3.40 0.41
C LYS A 55 8.20 2.36 0.59
N THR A 56 8.00 1.50 -0.41
CA THR A 56 6.99 0.42 -0.38
C THR A 56 7.29 -0.59 0.73
N THR A 57 8.58 -0.88 1.01
CA THR A 57 8.98 -1.73 2.13
C THR A 57 8.56 -1.12 3.47
N LEU A 58 8.74 0.18 3.64
CA LEU A 58 8.28 0.88 4.85
C LEU A 58 6.77 0.77 5.00
N LEU A 59 6.00 1.02 3.94
CA LEU A 59 4.54 0.87 3.99
C LEU A 59 4.12 -0.57 4.32
N LYS A 60 4.77 -1.59 3.75
CA LYS A 60 4.52 -3.01 4.08
C LYS A 60 4.80 -3.33 5.54
N ILE A 61 5.79 -2.69 6.15
CA ILE A 61 6.06 -2.85 7.58
C ILE A 61 4.99 -2.13 8.42
N ILE A 62 4.61 -0.90 8.07
CA ILE A 62 3.57 -0.14 8.79
C ILE A 62 2.22 -0.88 8.71
N SER A 63 1.88 -1.48 7.57
CA SER A 63 0.67 -2.29 7.38
C SER A 63 0.73 -3.69 7.99
N ARG A 64 1.88 -4.08 8.58
CA ARG A 64 2.13 -5.42 9.13
C ARG A 64 2.09 -6.56 8.10
N ILE A 65 2.18 -6.24 6.81
CA ILE A 65 2.37 -7.24 5.74
C ILE A 65 3.78 -7.85 5.83
N ALA A 66 4.77 -7.05 6.28
CA ALA A 66 6.13 -7.51 6.52
C ALA A 66 6.59 -7.13 7.93
N SER A 67 7.36 -8.01 8.57
CA SER A 67 8.00 -7.71 9.85
C SER A 67 9.39 -7.09 9.63
N PRO A 68 9.85 -6.17 10.49
CA PRO A 68 11.23 -5.72 10.47
C PRO A 68 12.18 -6.87 10.80
N THR A 69 13.41 -6.86 10.26
CA THR A 69 14.47 -7.83 10.62
C THR A 69 15.06 -7.49 11.98
N GLN A 70 15.19 -6.17 12.24
CA GLN A 70 15.65 -5.65 13.52
C GLN A 70 14.83 -4.42 13.89
N GLY A 71 14.65 -4.19 15.21
CA GLY A 71 13.82 -3.13 15.74
C GLY A 71 12.35 -3.54 15.89
N THR A 72 11.52 -2.59 16.26
CA THR A 72 10.11 -2.80 16.57
C THR A 72 9.24 -1.80 15.84
N ILE A 73 7.97 -2.16 15.64
CA ILE A 73 6.95 -1.24 15.15
C ILE A 73 5.72 -1.33 16.05
N HIS A 74 5.19 -0.17 16.39
CA HIS A 74 3.94 -0.03 17.14
C HIS A 74 2.97 0.82 16.31
N THR A 75 1.79 0.27 16.02
CA THR A 75 0.70 0.97 15.34
C THR A 75 -0.55 0.93 16.21
N TYR A 76 -1.23 2.07 16.37
CA TYR A 76 -2.44 2.20 17.16
C TYR A 76 -3.61 2.55 16.27
N GLY A 77 -4.68 1.76 16.35
CA GLY A 77 -5.85 1.92 15.49
C GLY A 77 -5.84 1.03 14.25
N LYS A 78 -6.91 1.13 13.48
CA LYS A 78 -7.14 0.33 12.27
C LYS A 78 -6.31 0.89 11.12
N THR A 79 -5.30 0.12 10.71
CA THR A 79 -4.44 0.46 9.57
C THR A 79 -4.93 -0.26 8.32
N ILE A 80 -5.19 0.48 7.25
CA ILE A 80 -5.55 -0.06 5.94
C ILE A 80 -4.55 0.42 4.91
N SER A 81 -4.07 -0.52 4.10
CA SER A 81 -3.15 -0.27 3.00
C SER A 81 -3.86 -0.42 1.67
N ILE A 82 -3.64 0.55 0.79
CA ILE A 82 -4.09 0.51 -0.61
C ILE A 82 -2.90 0.12 -1.51
N ILE A 83 -2.04 -0.79 -1.05
CA ILE A 83 -0.85 -1.24 -1.81
C ILE A 83 -1.20 -2.46 -2.67
N ASP A 84 -1.82 -3.46 -2.08
CA ASP A 84 -2.16 -4.73 -2.72
C ASP A 84 -3.66 -5.00 -2.56
N LEU A 85 -4.49 -4.19 -3.20
CA LEU A 85 -5.96 -4.24 -3.06
C LEU A 85 -6.57 -5.58 -3.47
N GLU A 86 -5.90 -6.30 -4.36
CA GLU A 86 -6.37 -7.58 -4.89
C GLU A 86 -5.86 -8.79 -4.08
N ALA A 87 -4.88 -8.60 -3.20
CA ALA A 87 -4.23 -9.69 -2.46
C ALA A 87 -5.19 -10.50 -1.55
N GLY A 88 -6.32 -9.90 -1.17
CA GLY A 88 -7.34 -10.57 -0.37
C GLY A 88 -8.47 -11.22 -1.18
N PHE A 89 -8.45 -11.14 -2.50
CA PHE A 89 -9.50 -11.70 -3.34
C PHE A 89 -9.27 -13.16 -3.72
N HIS A 90 -10.33 -13.95 -3.65
CA HIS A 90 -10.35 -15.32 -4.13
C HIS A 90 -10.98 -15.35 -5.53
N GLN A 91 -10.28 -15.90 -6.49
CA GLN A 91 -10.66 -15.84 -7.91
C GLN A 91 -11.98 -16.57 -8.22
N ASP A 92 -12.26 -17.68 -7.54
CA ASP A 92 -13.48 -18.49 -7.76
C ASP A 92 -14.73 -17.94 -7.05
N LEU A 93 -14.54 -16.99 -6.12
CA LEU A 93 -15.66 -16.36 -5.43
C LEU A 93 -16.20 -15.17 -6.24
N THR A 94 -17.50 -14.91 -6.09
CA THR A 94 -18.16 -13.75 -6.71
C THR A 94 -17.66 -12.44 -6.11
N GLY A 95 -17.88 -11.31 -6.80
CA GLY A 95 -17.61 -9.99 -6.25
C GLY A 95 -18.32 -9.76 -4.91
N TYR A 96 -19.58 -10.20 -4.80
CA TYR A 96 -20.33 -10.17 -3.55
C TYR A 96 -19.62 -10.91 -2.41
N GLN A 97 -19.21 -12.15 -2.65
CA GLN A 97 -18.50 -12.96 -1.65
C GLN A 97 -17.14 -12.37 -1.29
N ASN A 98 -16.43 -11.80 -2.27
CA ASN A 98 -15.15 -11.14 -2.05
C ASN A 98 -15.26 -9.85 -1.24
N ILE A 99 -16.39 -9.11 -1.31
CA ILE A 99 -16.62 -7.97 -0.40
C ILE A 99 -16.61 -8.46 1.06
N PHE A 100 -17.27 -9.58 1.37
CA PHE A 100 -17.26 -10.14 2.72
C PHE A 100 -15.88 -10.66 3.11
N LEU A 101 -15.25 -11.46 2.25
CA LEU A 101 -13.93 -12.02 2.50
C LEU A 101 -12.92 -10.90 2.81
N ASN A 102 -12.78 -9.94 1.90
CA ASN A 102 -11.83 -8.85 2.04
C ASN A 102 -12.20 -7.92 3.20
N GLY A 103 -13.48 -7.60 3.38
CA GLY A 103 -13.96 -6.80 4.50
C GLY A 103 -13.60 -7.42 5.85
N LEU A 104 -13.77 -8.74 6.00
CA LEU A 104 -13.40 -9.48 7.23
C LEU A 104 -11.88 -9.49 7.43
N LEU A 105 -11.08 -9.69 6.38
CA LEU A 105 -9.62 -9.61 6.43
C LEU A 105 -9.15 -8.21 6.85
N LEU A 106 -9.84 -7.16 6.41
CA LEU A 106 -9.59 -5.78 6.84
C LEU A 106 -10.18 -5.47 8.23
N GLY A 107 -10.70 -6.47 8.95
CA GLY A 107 -11.23 -6.31 10.31
C GLY A 107 -12.55 -5.53 10.38
N ILE A 108 -13.39 -5.60 9.34
CA ILE A 108 -14.77 -5.09 9.38
C ILE A 108 -15.66 -6.21 9.89
N LYS A 109 -16.56 -5.91 10.82
CA LYS A 109 -17.54 -6.89 11.29
C LYS A 109 -18.55 -7.21 10.16
N LYS A 110 -19.02 -8.47 10.08
CA LYS A 110 -20.00 -8.90 9.08
C LYS A 110 -21.22 -7.98 9.02
N THR A 111 -21.79 -7.65 10.18
CA THR A 111 -22.95 -6.76 10.28
C THR A 111 -22.70 -5.33 9.78
N GLU A 112 -21.45 -4.88 9.84
CA GLU A 112 -21.03 -3.58 9.29
C GLU A 112 -20.86 -3.65 7.77
N ILE A 113 -20.33 -4.77 7.25
CA ILE A 113 -20.26 -5.03 5.81
C ILE A 113 -21.64 -5.04 5.21
N GLU A 114 -22.59 -5.77 5.82
CA GLU A 114 -23.98 -5.85 5.37
C GLU A 114 -24.63 -4.46 5.26
N LYS A 115 -24.42 -3.60 6.26
CA LYS A 115 -24.93 -2.21 6.25
C LYS A 115 -24.32 -1.34 5.15
N LYS A 116 -23.10 -1.62 4.75
CA LYS A 116 -22.35 -0.82 3.77
C LYS A 116 -22.32 -1.44 2.37
N LEU A 117 -22.91 -2.63 2.22
CA LEU A 117 -22.79 -3.45 1.01
C LEU A 117 -23.20 -2.69 -0.25
N HIS A 118 -24.37 -2.07 -0.26
CA HIS A 118 -24.83 -1.27 -1.40
C HIS A 118 -23.89 -0.09 -1.71
N ALA A 119 -23.43 0.61 -0.67
CA ALA A 119 -22.51 1.72 -0.85
C ALA A 119 -21.15 1.28 -1.43
N ILE A 120 -20.65 0.10 -1.05
CA ILE A 120 -19.43 -0.49 -1.60
C ILE A 120 -19.62 -0.82 -3.07
N ILE A 121 -20.72 -1.50 -3.42
CA ILE A 121 -21.03 -1.90 -4.80
C ILE A 121 -21.20 -0.67 -5.71
N ASP A 122 -21.94 0.34 -5.24
CA ASP A 122 -22.18 1.58 -5.99
C ASP A 122 -20.91 2.42 -6.12
N PHE A 123 -20.07 2.42 -5.09
CA PHE A 123 -18.77 3.08 -5.17
C PHE A 123 -17.87 2.42 -6.21
N ALA A 124 -17.81 1.09 -6.24
CA ALA A 124 -16.99 0.33 -7.19
C ALA A 124 -17.53 0.37 -8.63
N ASP A 125 -18.81 0.73 -8.81
CA ASP A 125 -19.50 0.76 -10.10
C ASP A 125 -19.41 -0.59 -10.85
N ILE A 126 -19.76 -1.68 -10.14
CA ILE A 126 -19.70 -3.05 -10.67
C ILE A 126 -21.00 -3.83 -10.44
N ARG A 127 -22.13 -3.13 -10.19
CA ARG A 127 -23.39 -3.73 -9.81
C ARG A 127 -23.83 -4.88 -10.74
N GLN A 128 -23.66 -4.71 -12.05
CA GLN A 128 -24.06 -5.73 -13.04
C GLN A 128 -23.16 -6.98 -13.04
N PHE A 129 -22.00 -6.94 -12.41
CA PHE A 129 -21.05 -8.04 -12.34
C PHE A 129 -20.90 -8.62 -10.94
N ILE A 130 -21.66 -8.13 -9.95
CA ILE A 130 -21.45 -8.46 -8.54
C ILE A 130 -21.58 -9.94 -8.23
N ASP A 131 -22.42 -10.66 -8.96
CA ASP A 131 -22.67 -12.09 -8.82
C ASP A 131 -21.76 -12.96 -9.72
N ALA A 132 -20.90 -12.33 -10.54
CA ALA A 132 -19.93 -13.03 -11.36
C ALA A 132 -18.66 -13.36 -10.57
N PRO A 133 -17.97 -14.49 -10.86
CA PRO A 133 -16.71 -14.83 -10.23
C PRO A 133 -15.59 -13.84 -10.57
N MET A 134 -14.67 -13.61 -9.61
CA MET A 134 -13.59 -12.63 -9.74
C MET A 134 -12.66 -12.88 -10.93
N PHE A 135 -12.44 -14.15 -11.34
CA PHE A 135 -11.60 -14.44 -12.50
C PHE A 135 -12.17 -13.85 -13.81
N THR A 136 -13.44 -13.45 -13.84
CA THR A 136 -14.06 -12.78 -15.00
C THR A 136 -13.87 -11.26 -14.98
N TYR A 137 -13.37 -10.71 -13.86
CA TYR A 137 -13.19 -9.26 -13.73
C TYR A 137 -11.96 -8.79 -14.49
N SER A 138 -12.04 -7.59 -15.07
CA SER A 138 -10.84 -6.89 -15.49
C SER A 138 -10.03 -6.43 -14.27
N SER A 139 -8.73 -6.21 -14.45
CA SER A 139 -7.89 -5.65 -13.37
C SER A 139 -8.45 -4.33 -12.82
N GLY A 140 -9.00 -3.47 -13.70
CA GLY A 140 -9.66 -2.24 -13.28
C GLY A 140 -10.89 -2.48 -12.41
N MET A 141 -11.72 -3.49 -12.71
CA MET A 141 -12.88 -3.86 -11.87
C MET A 141 -12.44 -4.39 -10.51
N ALA A 142 -11.43 -5.27 -10.47
CA ALA A 142 -10.88 -5.82 -9.23
C ALA A 142 -10.29 -4.71 -8.35
N LEU A 143 -9.48 -3.81 -8.92
CA LEU A 143 -8.94 -2.65 -8.24
C LEU A 143 -10.03 -1.72 -7.68
N ARG A 144 -11.07 -1.42 -8.46
CA ARG A 144 -12.21 -0.60 -8.00
C ARG A 144 -12.94 -1.24 -6.84
N LEU A 145 -13.16 -2.55 -6.87
CA LEU A 145 -13.79 -3.30 -5.77
C LEU A 145 -12.92 -3.27 -4.52
N GLY A 146 -11.61 -3.57 -4.63
CA GLY A 146 -10.68 -3.55 -3.51
C GLY A 146 -10.59 -2.17 -2.85
N PHE A 147 -10.50 -1.12 -3.67
CA PHE A 147 -10.50 0.26 -3.17
C PHE A 147 -11.83 0.59 -2.45
N ALA A 148 -12.97 0.22 -3.02
CA ALA A 148 -14.27 0.45 -2.42
C ALA A 148 -14.40 -0.21 -1.04
N VAL A 149 -13.99 -1.47 -0.90
CA VAL A 149 -13.99 -2.16 0.39
C VAL A 149 -13.06 -1.46 1.38
N ALA A 150 -11.84 -1.13 0.96
CA ALA A 150 -10.83 -0.48 1.81
C ALA A 150 -11.31 0.87 2.36
N VAL A 151 -11.88 1.74 1.52
CA VAL A 151 -12.33 3.07 1.97
C VAL A 151 -13.59 3.02 2.82
N HIS A 152 -14.42 1.98 2.67
CA HIS A 152 -15.59 1.78 3.52
C HIS A 152 -15.27 1.09 4.86
N ALA A 153 -14.04 0.60 5.03
CA ALA A 153 -13.58 0.03 6.29
C ALA A 153 -13.31 1.07 7.39
N ASN A 154 -13.44 2.36 7.10
CA ASN A 154 -13.23 3.47 8.04
C ASN A 154 -11.89 3.37 8.80
N PRO A 155 -10.73 3.45 8.11
CA PRO A 155 -9.42 3.35 8.72
C PRO A 155 -9.14 4.50 9.71
N ASP A 156 -8.27 4.24 10.69
CA ASP A 156 -7.62 5.28 11.50
C ASP A 156 -6.31 5.75 10.84
N ILE A 157 -5.64 4.82 10.17
CA ILE A 157 -4.41 5.04 9.41
C ILE A 157 -4.63 4.50 7.99
N LEU A 158 -4.45 5.36 7.01
CA LEU A 158 -4.55 5.01 5.59
C LEU A 158 -3.17 5.10 4.93
N LEU A 159 -2.74 4.01 4.31
CA LEU A 159 -1.48 3.93 3.57
C LEU A 159 -1.77 3.89 2.08
N LEU A 160 -1.21 4.83 1.34
CA LEU A 160 -1.38 4.99 -0.11
C LEU A 160 -0.03 4.81 -0.80
N ASP A 161 0.06 3.89 -1.76
CA ASP A 161 1.24 3.71 -2.63
C ASP A 161 0.82 3.92 -4.07
N GLU A 162 1.25 5.01 -4.70
CA GLU A 162 0.98 5.41 -6.10
C GLU A 162 -0.44 5.15 -6.65
N GLY A 163 -1.25 4.41 -5.90
CA GLY A 163 -2.57 3.88 -6.25
C GLY A 163 -3.69 4.92 -6.34
N LEU A 164 -3.40 6.23 -6.30
CA LEU A 164 -4.41 7.27 -6.52
C LEU A 164 -4.84 7.41 -7.98
N SER A 165 -4.14 6.75 -8.89
CA SER A 165 -4.41 6.69 -10.33
C SER A 165 -5.20 5.43 -10.74
N VAL A 166 -5.91 4.81 -9.80
CA VAL A 166 -6.68 3.57 -10.03
C VAL A 166 -7.95 3.86 -10.82
N GLY A 167 -8.19 3.04 -11.84
CA GLY A 167 -9.42 3.10 -12.64
C GLY A 167 -9.43 4.21 -13.69
N ASP A 168 -10.60 4.47 -14.25
CA ASP A 168 -10.86 5.57 -15.19
C ASP A 168 -10.92 6.94 -14.50
N ARG A 169 -11.05 8.01 -15.29
CA ARG A 169 -11.06 9.40 -14.77
C ARG A 169 -12.15 9.65 -13.72
N ASP A 170 -13.32 9.07 -13.91
CA ASP A 170 -14.45 9.29 -13.01
C ASP A 170 -14.23 8.58 -11.67
N PHE A 171 -13.70 7.35 -11.71
CA PHE A 171 -13.33 6.62 -10.49
C PHE A 171 -12.16 7.29 -9.75
N GLN A 172 -11.17 7.81 -10.49
CA GLN A 172 -10.06 8.57 -9.89
C GLN A 172 -10.57 9.80 -9.14
N LYS A 173 -11.49 10.57 -9.73
CA LYS A 173 -12.12 11.73 -9.08
C LYS A 173 -12.86 11.32 -7.81
N LYS A 174 -13.71 10.29 -7.89
CA LYS A 174 -14.47 9.73 -6.77
C LYS A 174 -13.56 9.24 -5.64
N SER A 175 -12.45 8.58 -6.00
CA SER A 175 -11.43 8.11 -5.06
C SER A 175 -10.72 9.26 -4.36
N GLN A 176 -10.33 10.30 -5.09
CA GLN A 176 -9.71 11.51 -4.52
C GLN A 176 -10.66 12.23 -3.56
N GLU A 177 -11.93 12.38 -3.91
CA GLU A 177 -12.94 12.96 -3.03
C GLU A 177 -13.07 12.18 -1.72
N LYS A 178 -13.03 10.84 -1.79
CA LYS A 178 -13.09 9.97 -0.62
C LYS A 178 -11.85 10.10 0.27
N ILE A 179 -10.67 10.26 -0.31
CA ILE A 179 -9.43 10.51 0.43
C ILE A 179 -9.48 11.91 1.07
N HIS A 180 -9.98 12.92 0.37
CA HIS A 180 -10.19 14.24 0.96
C HIS A 180 -11.19 14.24 2.12
N GLU A 181 -12.20 13.36 2.09
CA GLU A 181 -13.09 13.14 3.24
C GLU A 181 -12.31 12.65 4.47
N PHE A 182 -11.36 11.71 4.29
CA PHE A 182 -10.50 11.25 5.38
C PHE A 182 -9.59 12.37 5.92
N PHE A 183 -9.07 13.24 5.04
CA PHE A 183 -8.33 14.44 5.47
C PHE A 183 -9.16 15.33 6.39
N ARG A 184 -10.42 15.60 6.01
CA ARG A 184 -11.33 16.43 6.83
C ARG A 184 -11.69 15.77 8.16
N LYS A 185 -11.74 14.43 8.20
CA LYS A 185 -12.01 13.65 9.42
C LYS A 185 -10.79 13.49 10.34
N GLY A 186 -9.65 14.08 10.01
CA GLY A 186 -8.44 14.02 10.83
C GLY A 186 -7.83 12.63 10.92
N LYS A 187 -7.99 11.79 9.87
CA LYS A 187 -7.36 10.48 9.81
C LYS A 187 -5.87 10.63 9.52
N THR A 188 -5.06 9.70 10.03
CA THR A 188 -3.63 9.64 9.72
C THR A 188 -3.44 9.06 8.33
N ILE A 189 -2.67 9.73 7.48
CA ILE A 189 -2.48 9.31 6.10
C ILE A 189 -1.00 9.35 5.73
N VAL A 190 -0.51 8.26 5.18
CA VAL A 190 0.86 8.13 4.66
C VAL A 190 0.77 7.84 3.17
N VAL A 191 1.34 8.71 2.37
CA VAL A 191 1.27 8.67 0.90
C VAL A 191 2.65 8.50 0.32
N VAL A 192 2.85 7.47 -0.48
CA VAL A 192 3.98 7.35 -1.40
C VAL A 192 3.48 7.73 -2.79
N THR A 193 4.06 8.76 -3.39
CA THR A 193 3.71 9.16 -4.76
C THR A 193 4.83 9.99 -5.40
N HIS A 194 4.92 9.91 -6.72
CA HIS A 194 5.77 10.79 -7.53
C HIS A 194 5.11 12.15 -7.83
N ASN A 195 3.82 12.30 -7.53
CA ASN A 195 3.09 13.55 -7.70
C ASN A 195 3.39 14.52 -6.54
N LEU A 196 4.45 15.33 -6.71
CA LEU A 196 4.88 16.28 -5.69
C LEU A 196 3.85 17.40 -5.44
N ASP A 197 3.03 17.74 -6.44
CA ASP A 197 1.98 18.76 -6.29
C ASP A 197 0.84 18.23 -5.41
N PHE A 198 0.53 16.93 -5.50
CA PHE A 198 -0.40 16.29 -4.57
C PHE A 198 0.13 16.34 -3.14
N ILE A 199 1.42 15.98 -2.93
CA ILE A 199 2.04 16.07 -1.60
C ILE A 199 2.00 17.50 -1.07
N ALA A 200 2.39 18.48 -1.89
CA ALA A 200 2.42 19.88 -1.48
C ALA A 200 1.04 20.42 -1.04
N LYS A 201 -0.05 19.94 -1.68
CA LYS A 201 -1.43 20.37 -1.37
C LYS A 201 -2.04 19.63 -0.19
N THR A 202 -1.60 18.40 0.10
CA THR A 202 -2.31 17.51 1.02
C THR A 202 -1.53 17.11 2.26
N CYS A 203 -0.19 17.06 2.19
CA CYS A 203 0.67 16.64 3.28
C CYS A 203 1.20 17.83 4.09
N GLN A 204 1.59 17.56 5.33
CA GLN A 204 2.16 18.55 6.27
C GLN A 204 3.64 18.27 6.53
N ARG A 205 4.07 17.03 6.28
CA ARG A 205 5.41 16.53 6.56
C ARG A 205 5.85 15.64 5.42
N VAL A 206 7.13 15.66 5.11
CA VAL A 206 7.72 14.85 4.04
C VAL A 206 8.89 14.05 4.59
N LEU A 207 8.87 12.76 4.29
CA LEU A 207 9.96 11.84 4.53
C LEU A 207 10.67 11.56 3.20
N GLN A 208 11.95 11.87 3.10
CA GLN A 208 12.75 11.55 1.91
C GLN A 208 13.63 10.35 2.17
N PHE A 209 13.47 9.33 1.32
CA PHE A 209 14.27 8.10 1.37
C PHE A 209 15.30 8.04 0.26
N GLN A 210 16.48 7.50 0.57
CA GLN A 210 17.53 7.19 -0.39
C GLN A 210 18.27 5.94 0.07
N LYS A 211 18.39 4.93 -0.80
CA LYS A 211 19.14 3.68 -0.54
C LYS A 211 18.78 3.03 0.81
N GLY A 212 17.49 2.97 1.13
CA GLY A 212 17.00 2.36 2.38
C GLY A 212 17.08 3.25 3.62
N SER A 213 17.65 4.43 3.55
CA SER A 213 17.82 5.34 4.69
C SER A 213 16.89 6.54 4.58
N LEU A 214 16.40 7.03 5.73
CA LEU A 214 15.65 8.27 5.87
C LEU A 214 16.65 9.43 5.90
N ILE A 215 16.69 10.24 4.83
CA ILE A 215 17.67 11.35 4.70
C ILE A 215 17.08 12.73 5.00
N HIS A 216 15.74 12.83 5.04
CA HIS A 216 15.03 14.04 5.46
C HIS A 216 13.72 13.64 6.13
N ASP A 217 13.41 14.33 7.22
CA ASP A 217 12.17 14.25 7.98
C ASP A 217 11.78 15.66 8.42
N GLY A 218 10.82 16.26 7.73
CA GLY A 218 10.46 17.67 8.00
C GLY A 218 9.33 18.20 7.14
N GLY A 219 9.33 19.50 6.93
CA GLY A 219 8.29 20.19 6.19
C GLY A 219 8.38 20.03 4.67
N LEU A 220 7.58 20.82 3.96
CA LEU A 220 7.42 20.73 2.49
C LEU A 220 8.58 21.38 1.71
N GLU A 221 9.50 22.07 2.36
CA GLU A 221 10.65 22.77 1.75
C GLU A 221 11.56 21.84 0.94
N VAL A 222 11.61 20.56 1.32
CA VAL A 222 12.41 19.54 0.60
C VAL A 222 11.90 19.29 -0.82
N LEU A 223 10.61 19.52 -1.10
CA LEU A 223 10.02 19.29 -2.41
C LEU A 223 10.65 20.15 -3.51
N SER A 224 10.98 21.41 -3.19
CA SER A 224 11.63 22.34 -4.11
C SER A 224 13.04 21.89 -4.50
N ARG A 225 13.76 21.27 -3.56
CA ARG A 225 15.11 20.70 -3.79
C ARG A 225 15.03 19.38 -4.56
N TYR A 226 13.99 18.60 -4.32
CA TYR A 226 13.77 17.31 -4.99
C TYR A 226 13.38 17.47 -6.47
N LYS A 227 12.60 18.51 -6.83
CA LYS A 227 12.23 18.84 -8.24
C LYS A 227 13.44 19.22 -9.12
N LYS A 228 14.54 19.68 -8.53
CA LYS A 228 15.73 20.16 -9.27
C LYS A 228 16.75 19.05 -9.57
N ARG A 229 16.49 17.82 -9.16
CA ARG A 229 17.31 16.63 -9.43
C ARG A 229 16.67 15.74 -10.46
#